data_48db2349ff8639505f0381d4cf08e0a8
#
_entry.id   48db2349ff8639505f0381d4cf08e0a8
#
_cell.length_a   1.000
_cell.length_b   1.000
_cell.length_c   1.000
_cell.angle_alpha   90.00
_cell.angle_beta   90.00
_cell.angle_gamma   90.00
#
_symmetry.space_group_name_H-M   'P 1'
#
loop_
_entity.id
_entity.type
_entity.pdbx_description
1 polymer ?
#
loop_
_entity_poly.entity_id
_entity_poly.type
_entity_poly.pdbx_seq_one_letter_code
_entity_poly.pdbx_strand_id
1 'polypeptide(L)'
;RADADAVFAFDSGFYPDAVRRDQQYQFDLRETYVDFSAGDVDIRLGRQHIVWGEMVGLFFADVVSARDLRTFYLPDFEQLRIPQWAARAEYYFGETHAELIWIPSPSYDRIGKPGAEFYPLPRGANVRGEVKPDASLGNTNWGGRVSRLVGGWDVSGFYYRSLDVAQTFYVVGPNEFQPRHDRITQIGGTVAKDFGEFVLKGEVVHTR
;
A
#
# COMPACT_ATOMS: atom_id res chain seq x y z
N ARG A 1 17.03 -6.14 1.02
CA ARG A 1 17.48 -4.78 1.32
C ARG A 1 16.91 -4.36 2.67
N ALA A 2 17.72 -3.86 3.55
CA ALA A 2 17.32 -3.31 4.84
C ALA A 2 17.76 -1.86 4.87
N ASP A 3 16.81 -0.96 5.09
CA ASP A 3 17.09 0.46 5.23
C ASP A 3 16.78 0.88 6.67
N ALA A 4 17.66 1.65 7.27
CA ALA A 4 17.50 2.24 8.59
C ALA A 4 17.51 3.77 8.43
N ASP A 5 16.37 4.38 8.71
CA ASP A 5 16.23 5.82 8.69
C ASP A 5 16.20 6.36 10.12
N ALA A 6 17.05 7.33 10.41
CA ALA A 6 17.03 8.08 11.65
C ALA A 6 16.34 9.44 11.39
N VAL A 7 15.11 9.59 11.84
CA VAL A 7 14.42 10.88 11.83
C VAL A 7 14.69 11.60 13.15
N PHE A 8 15.45 12.68 13.11
CA PHE A 8 15.71 13.51 14.29
C PHE A 8 14.58 14.50 14.48
N ALA A 9 13.75 14.31 15.49
CA ALA A 9 12.88 15.37 16.00
C ALA A 9 13.75 16.37 16.79
N PHE A 10 14.12 17.49 16.17
CA PHE A 10 15.07 18.45 16.72
C PHE A 10 14.54 19.22 17.94
N ASP A 11 13.24 19.21 18.21
CA ASP A 11 12.66 19.89 19.38
C ASP A 11 11.88 18.92 20.26
N SER A 12 12.51 18.50 21.35
CA SER A 12 11.93 17.57 22.32
C SER A 12 10.75 18.14 23.11
N GLY A 13 10.51 19.46 23.08
CA GLY A 13 9.42 20.13 23.79
C GLY A 13 8.16 20.35 22.97
N PHE A 14 8.26 20.32 21.64
CA PHE A 14 7.14 20.65 20.74
C PHE A 14 6.19 19.49 20.48
N TYR A 15 6.72 18.27 20.32
CA TYR A 15 5.92 17.09 20.02
C TYR A 15 5.65 16.22 21.25
N PRO A 16 4.44 15.62 21.36
CA PRO A 16 4.14 14.64 22.40
C PRO A 16 5.11 13.45 22.36
N ASP A 17 5.36 12.83 23.53
CA ASP A 17 6.25 11.67 23.66
C ASP A 17 5.90 10.51 22.73
N ALA A 18 4.60 10.31 22.46
CA ALA A 18 4.13 9.27 21.55
C ALA A 18 4.58 9.52 20.10
N VAL A 19 4.54 10.78 19.63
CA VAL A 19 5.00 11.20 18.30
C VAL A 19 6.52 11.04 18.19
N ARG A 20 7.26 11.50 19.19
CA ARG A 20 8.73 11.39 19.22
C ARG A 20 9.18 9.94 19.12
N ARG A 21 8.61 9.05 19.94
CA ARG A 21 8.94 7.61 19.93
C ARG A 21 8.57 6.92 18.61
N ASP A 22 7.52 7.36 17.93
CA ASP A 22 7.06 6.81 16.66
C ASP A 22 7.96 7.21 15.47
N GLN A 23 8.64 8.36 15.57
CA GLN A 23 9.40 8.95 14.46
C GLN A 23 10.91 9.09 14.72
N GLN A 24 11.38 8.84 15.94
CA GLN A 24 12.78 9.07 16.31
C GLN A 24 13.74 8.05 15.69
N TYR A 25 13.36 6.79 15.67
CA TYR A 25 14.13 5.70 15.07
C TYR A 25 13.19 4.78 14.31
N GLN A 26 13.56 4.47 13.08
CA GLN A 26 12.84 3.52 12.25
C GLN A 26 13.81 2.52 11.66
N PHE A 27 13.49 1.24 11.86
CA PHE A 27 14.14 0.14 11.17
C PHE A 27 13.09 -0.63 10.39
N ASP A 28 13.20 -0.65 9.07
CA ASP A 28 12.31 -1.37 8.17
C ASP A 28 13.07 -2.39 7.34
N LEU A 29 12.65 -3.63 7.42
CA LEU A 29 13.04 -4.65 6.48
C LEU A 29 12.23 -4.41 5.19
N ARG A 30 12.87 -3.85 4.15
CA ARG A 30 12.16 -3.44 2.94
C ARG A 30 11.80 -4.64 2.07
N GLU A 31 12.76 -5.29 1.45
CA GLU A 31 12.51 -6.42 0.56
C GLU A 31 13.35 -7.62 0.98
N THR A 32 12.66 -8.74 1.14
CA THR A 32 13.27 -10.03 1.47
C THR A 32 12.39 -11.12 0.91
N TYR A 33 12.77 -11.67 -0.23
CA TYR A 33 11.98 -12.65 -0.94
C TYR A 33 12.88 -13.69 -1.62
N VAL A 34 12.25 -14.78 -2.04
CA VAL A 34 12.86 -15.83 -2.86
C VAL A 34 12.08 -15.91 -4.16
N ASP A 35 12.79 -15.90 -5.28
CA ASP A 35 12.26 -16.11 -6.62
C ASP A 35 12.63 -17.49 -7.13
N PHE A 36 11.66 -18.16 -7.74
CA PHE A 36 11.88 -19.42 -8.47
C PHE A 36 10.80 -19.62 -9.53
N SER A 37 11.10 -20.40 -10.56
CA SER A 37 10.16 -20.74 -11.62
C SER A 37 9.70 -22.18 -11.50
N ALA A 38 8.41 -22.40 -11.72
CA ALA A 38 7.77 -23.71 -11.78
C ALA A 38 7.11 -23.88 -13.16
N GLY A 39 7.85 -24.44 -14.12
CA GLY A 39 7.46 -24.43 -15.53
C GLY A 39 7.45 -23.00 -16.08
N ASP A 40 6.32 -22.57 -16.64
CA ASP A 40 6.14 -21.24 -17.21
C ASP A 40 5.61 -20.20 -16.20
N VAL A 41 5.55 -20.58 -14.93
CA VAL A 41 5.07 -19.69 -13.85
C VAL A 41 6.25 -19.23 -13.01
N ASP A 42 6.44 -17.93 -12.88
CA ASP A 42 7.40 -17.31 -11.96
C ASP A 42 6.72 -17.05 -10.61
N ILE A 43 7.36 -17.54 -9.55
CA ILE A 43 6.82 -17.44 -8.18
C ILE A 43 7.78 -16.65 -7.31
N ARG A 44 7.23 -15.65 -6.61
CA ARG A 44 7.96 -14.87 -5.61
C ARG A 44 7.28 -15.00 -4.25
N LEU A 45 8.06 -15.42 -3.25
CA LEU A 45 7.59 -15.58 -1.87
C LEU A 45 8.40 -14.70 -0.93
N GLY A 46 7.74 -13.89 -0.13
CA GLY A 46 8.39 -13.06 0.86
C GLY A 46 7.88 -11.62 0.91
N ARG A 47 8.67 -10.75 1.54
CA ARG A 47 8.36 -9.33 1.65
C ARG A 47 8.78 -8.60 0.38
N GLN A 48 7.82 -8.00 -0.31
CA GLN A 48 8.01 -7.44 -1.64
C GLN A 48 7.09 -6.26 -1.92
N HIS A 49 7.50 -5.38 -2.83
CA HIS A 49 6.63 -4.36 -3.40
C HIS A 49 5.76 -4.97 -4.51
N ILE A 50 4.47 -4.64 -4.50
CA ILE A 50 3.50 -5.03 -5.53
C ILE A 50 2.78 -3.76 -5.97
N VAL A 51 3.03 -3.31 -7.19
CA VAL A 51 2.53 -2.04 -7.72
C VAL A 51 1.71 -2.30 -8.96
N TRP A 52 0.42 -1.99 -8.91
CA TRP A 52 -0.51 -2.17 -10.03
C TRP A 52 -0.86 -0.85 -10.75
N GLY A 53 -0.62 0.29 -10.10
CA GLY A 53 -0.82 1.60 -10.68
C GLY A 53 0.27 2.01 -11.67
N GLU A 54 -0.12 2.75 -12.68
CA GLU A 54 0.75 3.28 -13.74
C GLU A 54 1.11 4.76 -13.55
N MET A 55 0.32 5.47 -12.73
CA MET A 55 0.49 6.91 -12.54
C MET A 55 1.48 7.19 -11.41
N VAL A 56 2.53 7.96 -11.73
CA VAL A 56 3.52 8.39 -10.73
C VAL A 56 2.93 9.51 -9.89
N GLY A 57 2.96 9.36 -8.57
CA GLY A 57 2.47 10.36 -7.62
C GLY A 57 0.95 10.36 -7.39
N LEU A 58 0.20 9.60 -8.18
CA LEU A 58 -1.23 9.35 -7.98
C LEU A 58 -1.41 7.85 -7.75
N PHE A 59 -1.96 7.47 -6.62
CA PHE A 59 -2.01 6.06 -6.18
C PHE A 59 -3.40 5.44 -6.36
N PHE A 60 -4.13 5.78 -7.42
CA PHE A 60 -5.51 5.29 -7.57
C PHE A 60 -5.57 3.79 -7.80
N ALA A 61 -4.80 3.25 -8.74
CA ALA A 61 -4.73 1.82 -9.01
C ALA A 61 -3.63 1.09 -8.22
N ASP A 62 -2.85 1.79 -7.41
CA ASP A 62 -1.89 1.17 -6.48
C ASP A 62 -2.62 0.71 -5.19
N VAL A 63 -3.51 -0.26 -5.37
CA VAL A 63 -4.46 -0.74 -4.36
C VAL A 63 -3.84 -1.75 -3.38
N VAL A 64 -2.67 -2.29 -3.70
CA VAL A 64 -2.01 -3.36 -2.91
C VAL A 64 -1.07 -2.80 -1.86
N SER A 65 -0.40 -1.69 -2.18
CA SER A 65 0.64 -1.12 -1.32
C SER A 65 0.05 -0.36 -0.14
N ALA A 66 0.50 -0.67 1.07
CA ALA A 66 0.36 0.24 2.20
C ALA A 66 1.43 1.34 2.12
N ARG A 67 1.22 2.46 2.82
CA ARG A 67 2.05 3.67 2.73
C ARG A 67 2.44 4.21 4.09
N ASP A 68 3.65 4.78 4.16
CA ASP A 68 4.09 5.55 5.32
C ASP A 68 3.79 7.03 5.07
N LEU A 69 2.69 7.51 5.66
CA LEU A 69 2.18 8.87 5.50
C LEU A 69 2.55 9.77 6.69
N ARG A 70 3.46 9.34 7.56
CA ARG A 70 3.85 10.11 8.76
C ARG A 70 4.54 11.43 8.41
N THR A 71 5.25 11.46 7.29
CA THR A 71 5.90 12.64 6.73
C THR A 71 5.19 13.15 5.47
N PHE A 72 3.92 12.78 5.30
CA PHE A 72 3.12 13.04 4.13
C PHE A 72 3.81 12.50 2.85
N TYR A 73 3.84 13.24 1.74
CA TYR A 73 4.47 12.81 0.48
C TYR A 73 5.90 13.37 0.30
N LEU A 74 6.59 13.72 1.37
CA LEU A 74 7.94 14.28 1.33
C LEU A 74 9.04 13.28 0.90
N PRO A 75 9.00 11.99 1.29
CA PRO A 75 9.95 11.00 0.80
C PRO A 75 9.74 10.63 -0.67
N ASP A 76 10.74 9.98 -1.27
CA ASP A 76 10.60 9.37 -2.59
C ASP A 76 9.46 8.34 -2.59
N PHE A 77 8.73 8.22 -3.71
CA PHE A 77 7.56 7.33 -3.82
C PHE A 77 7.88 5.87 -3.52
N GLU A 78 9.10 5.40 -3.78
CA GLU A 78 9.52 4.06 -3.41
C GLU A 78 9.63 3.89 -1.90
N GLN A 79 10.11 4.91 -1.19
CA GLN A 79 10.23 4.89 0.28
C GLN A 79 8.87 5.01 0.95
N LEU A 80 7.92 5.66 0.31
CA LEU A 80 6.55 5.81 0.80
C LEU A 80 5.82 4.47 0.90
N ARG A 81 6.08 3.53 -0.01
CA ARG A 81 5.42 2.24 -0.03
C ARG A 81 5.96 1.30 1.03
N ILE A 82 5.06 0.66 1.76
CA ILE A 82 5.37 -0.39 2.72
C ILE A 82 5.23 -1.74 2.02
N PRO A 83 6.31 -2.54 1.89
CA PRO A 83 6.24 -3.84 1.26
C PRO A 83 5.29 -4.79 1.98
N GLN A 84 4.65 -5.70 1.24
CA GLN A 84 3.74 -6.71 1.74
C GLN A 84 4.43 -8.07 1.85
N TRP A 85 4.09 -8.85 2.87
CA TRP A 85 4.41 -10.28 2.92
C TRP A 85 3.44 -11.02 2.02
N ALA A 86 3.93 -11.51 0.88
CA ALA A 86 3.07 -12.06 -0.17
C ALA A 86 3.66 -13.30 -0.84
N ALA A 87 2.76 -14.12 -1.36
CA ALA A 87 3.03 -15.03 -2.46
C ALA A 87 2.50 -14.38 -3.75
N ARG A 88 3.35 -14.30 -4.77
CA ARG A 88 3.03 -13.76 -6.09
C ARG A 88 3.38 -14.80 -7.13
N ALA A 89 2.46 -15.05 -8.06
CA ALA A 89 2.66 -15.92 -9.20
C ALA A 89 2.39 -15.14 -10.48
N GLU A 90 3.30 -15.21 -11.44
CA GLU A 90 3.27 -14.49 -12.71
C GLU A 90 3.38 -15.51 -13.85
N TYR A 91 2.54 -15.31 -14.88
CA TYR A 91 2.53 -16.13 -16.08
C TYR A 91 2.50 -15.24 -17.33
N TYR A 92 3.42 -15.50 -18.25
CA TYR A 92 3.55 -14.75 -19.49
C TYR A 92 3.14 -15.64 -20.68
N PHE A 93 2.20 -15.17 -21.49
CA PHE A 93 1.79 -15.86 -22.71
C PHE A 93 1.58 -14.87 -23.87
N GLY A 94 2.51 -14.89 -24.81
CA GLY A 94 2.57 -13.90 -25.88
C GLY A 94 2.74 -12.49 -25.33
N GLU A 95 1.85 -11.57 -25.70
CA GLU A 95 1.84 -10.18 -25.23
C GLU A 95 1.00 -9.99 -23.96
N THR A 96 0.55 -11.07 -23.32
CA THR A 96 -0.29 -11.03 -22.12
C THR A 96 0.50 -11.47 -20.90
N HIS A 97 0.34 -10.73 -19.81
CA HIS A 97 0.89 -11.05 -18.51
C HIS A 97 -0.26 -11.19 -17.51
N ALA A 98 -0.28 -12.29 -16.78
CA ALA A 98 -1.23 -12.57 -15.71
C ALA A 98 -0.47 -12.66 -14.37
N GLU A 99 -0.99 -12.02 -13.36
CA GLU A 99 -0.43 -11.99 -12.01
C GLU A 99 -1.50 -12.39 -10.99
N LEU A 100 -1.15 -13.25 -10.05
CA LEU A 100 -1.95 -13.58 -8.88
C LEU A 100 -1.17 -13.27 -7.62
N ILE A 101 -1.83 -12.69 -6.63
CA ILE A 101 -1.23 -12.37 -5.33
C ILE A 101 -2.07 -12.91 -4.18
N TRP A 102 -1.37 -13.33 -3.13
CA TRP A 102 -1.95 -13.67 -1.85
C TRP A 102 -1.10 -13.10 -0.72
N ILE A 103 -1.74 -12.34 0.18
CA ILE A 103 -1.11 -11.64 1.29
C ILE A 103 -1.71 -12.19 2.58
N PRO A 104 -1.02 -13.12 3.28
CA PRO A 104 -1.53 -13.75 4.50
C PRO A 104 -1.64 -12.80 5.68
N SER A 105 -0.77 -11.80 5.75
CA SER A 105 -0.73 -10.81 6.83
C SER A 105 -0.52 -9.42 6.23
N PRO A 106 -1.61 -8.68 5.98
CA PRO A 106 -1.51 -7.35 5.38
C PRO A 106 -0.76 -6.34 6.25
N SER A 107 0.07 -5.52 5.62
CA SER A 107 0.57 -4.28 6.22
C SER A 107 -0.43 -3.16 5.97
N TYR A 108 -0.51 -2.21 6.89
CA TYR A 108 -1.44 -1.08 6.87
C TYR A 108 -0.70 0.24 6.79
N ASP A 109 -1.40 1.28 6.36
CA ASP A 109 -0.85 2.63 6.29
C ASP A 109 -0.40 3.11 7.68
N ARG A 110 0.75 3.78 7.70
CA ARG A 110 1.27 4.44 8.91
C ARG A 110 0.94 5.92 8.82
N ILE A 111 0.01 6.39 9.62
CA ILE A 111 -0.42 7.81 9.65
C ILE A 111 0.17 8.58 10.83
N GLY A 112 1.04 7.95 11.62
CA GLY A 112 1.62 8.55 12.82
C GLY A 112 0.72 8.50 14.04
N LYS A 113 1.01 9.37 15.01
CA LYS A 113 0.31 9.45 16.31
C LYS A 113 -0.41 10.78 16.46
N PRO A 114 -1.49 10.84 17.29
CA PRO A 114 -2.17 12.10 17.61
C PRO A 114 -1.19 13.17 18.07
N GLY A 115 -1.26 14.35 17.44
CA GLY A 115 -0.35 15.45 17.66
C GLY A 115 0.84 15.54 16.70
N ALA A 116 1.03 14.56 15.81
CA ALA A 116 1.94 14.68 14.67
C ALA A 116 1.42 15.72 13.66
N GLU A 117 2.33 16.31 12.89
CA GLU A 117 2.03 17.40 11.95
C GLU A 117 0.99 17.01 10.90
N PHE A 118 1.13 15.82 10.33
CA PHE A 118 0.25 15.31 9.25
C PHE A 118 -0.81 14.32 9.76
N TYR A 119 -1.07 14.29 11.07
CA TYR A 119 -2.09 13.42 11.59
C TYR A 119 -3.49 13.87 11.12
N PRO A 120 -4.35 12.98 10.58
CA PRO A 120 -5.56 13.37 9.84
C PRO A 120 -6.69 13.92 10.71
N LEU A 121 -6.62 13.78 12.04
CA LEU A 121 -7.63 14.31 12.95
C LEU A 121 -7.15 15.61 13.63
N PRO A 122 -8.08 16.51 13.97
CA PRO A 122 -7.72 17.76 14.63
C PRO A 122 -7.06 17.55 15.99
N ARG A 123 -6.26 18.50 16.42
CA ARG A 123 -5.63 18.47 17.75
C ARG A 123 -6.73 18.46 18.83
N GLY A 124 -6.57 17.58 19.81
CA GLY A 124 -7.54 17.38 20.88
C GLY A 124 -8.63 16.34 20.58
N ALA A 125 -8.62 15.72 19.39
CA ALA A 125 -9.45 14.55 19.15
C ALA A 125 -9.00 13.38 20.04
N ASN A 126 -9.96 12.71 20.68
CA ASN A 126 -9.69 11.51 21.46
C ASN A 126 -9.70 10.29 20.51
N VAL A 127 -8.54 9.65 20.36
CA VAL A 127 -8.39 8.53 19.44
C VAL A 127 -8.16 7.25 20.24
N ARG A 128 -9.10 6.32 20.12
CA ARG A 128 -8.95 4.97 20.69
C ARG A 128 -7.87 4.17 19.96
N GLY A 129 -7.47 3.06 20.55
CA GLY A 129 -6.55 2.13 19.91
C GLY A 129 -7.08 1.64 18.57
N GLU A 130 -6.18 1.54 17.59
CA GLU A 130 -6.48 1.00 16.26
C GLU A 130 -6.94 -0.46 16.36
N VAL A 131 -8.07 -0.78 15.71
CA VAL A 131 -8.59 -2.15 15.62
C VAL A 131 -8.14 -2.77 14.32
N LYS A 132 -7.20 -3.70 14.43
CA LYS A 132 -6.74 -4.54 13.32
C LYS A 132 -7.45 -5.89 13.36
N PRO A 133 -7.94 -6.39 12.21
CA PRO A 133 -8.47 -7.75 12.13
C PRO A 133 -7.41 -8.78 12.54
N ASP A 134 -7.85 -9.84 13.21
CA ASP A 134 -6.97 -10.93 13.64
C ASP A 134 -6.28 -11.59 12.45
N ALA A 135 -5.05 -12.07 12.67
CA ALA A 135 -4.32 -12.85 11.68
C ALA A 135 -4.98 -14.22 11.51
N SER A 136 -5.86 -14.34 10.53
CA SER A 136 -6.58 -15.56 10.19
C SER A 136 -6.67 -15.73 8.68
N LEU A 137 -6.92 -16.95 8.18
CA LEU A 137 -7.10 -17.19 6.74
C LEU A 137 -8.29 -16.41 6.15
N GLY A 138 -9.30 -16.09 6.96
CA GLY A 138 -10.43 -15.24 6.57
C GLY A 138 -10.05 -13.77 6.36
N ASN A 139 -8.96 -13.32 6.97
CA ASN A 139 -8.48 -11.94 6.95
C ASN A 139 -7.24 -11.74 6.06
N THR A 140 -7.02 -12.64 5.11
CA THR A 140 -5.99 -12.48 4.07
C THR A 140 -6.49 -11.59 2.94
N ASN A 141 -5.56 -10.96 2.23
CA ASN A 141 -5.84 -10.25 0.99
C ASN A 141 -5.42 -11.11 -0.20
N TRP A 142 -6.16 -11.02 -1.29
CA TRP A 142 -5.84 -11.72 -2.53
C TRP A 142 -6.43 -11.00 -3.74
N GLY A 143 -5.81 -11.20 -4.88
CA GLY A 143 -6.29 -10.64 -6.11
C GLY A 143 -5.51 -11.10 -7.32
N GLY A 144 -5.92 -10.60 -8.47
CA GLY A 144 -5.23 -10.87 -9.73
C GLY A 144 -5.33 -9.70 -10.69
N ARG A 145 -4.32 -9.58 -11.52
CA ARG A 145 -4.19 -8.59 -12.59
C ARG A 145 -3.88 -9.31 -13.89
N VAL A 146 -4.48 -8.85 -14.97
CA VAL A 146 -4.10 -9.25 -16.32
C VAL A 146 -3.76 -7.99 -17.09
N SER A 147 -2.61 -7.96 -17.75
CA SER A 147 -2.21 -6.87 -18.63
C SER A 147 -1.86 -7.39 -20.02
N ARG A 148 -2.05 -6.55 -21.03
CA ARG A 148 -1.74 -6.89 -22.41
C ARG A 148 -1.36 -5.67 -23.22
N LEU A 149 -0.35 -5.85 -24.08
CA LEU A 149 0.01 -4.87 -25.09
C LEU A 149 -0.87 -5.07 -26.34
N VAL A 150 -1.68 -4.07 -26.69
CA VAL A 150 -2.60 -4.13 -27.86
C VAL A 150 -2.42 -2.88 -28.70
N GLY A 151 -1.84 -3.00 -29.88
CA GLY A 151 -1.67 -1.87 -30.82
C GLY A 151 -0.85 -0.70 -30.22
N GLY A 152 0.13 -1.03 -29.39
CA GLY A 152 0.97 -0.03 -28.67
C GLY A 152 0.29 0.58 -27.45
N TRP A 153 -0.87 0.09 -27.03
CA TRP A 153 -1.51 0.41 -25.76
C TRP A 153 -1.18 -0.69 -24.74
N ASP A 154 -0.67 -0.30 -23.59
CA ASP A 154 -0.63 -1.16 -22.42
C ASP A 154 -1.94 -1.04 -21.66
N VAL A 155 -2.70 -2.13 -21.59
CA VAL A 155 -4.02 -2.16 -20.97
C VAL A 155 -4.02 -3.22 -19.88
N SER A 156 -4.50 -2.89 -18.69
CA SER A 156 -4.67 -3.87 -17.64
C SER A 156 -6.03 -3.80 -16.97
N GLY A 157 -6.43 -4.94 -16.38
CA GLY A 157 -7.58 -5.03 -15.52
C GLY A 157 -7.24 -5.85 -14.28
N PHE A 158 -7.84 -5.52 -13.13
CA PHE A 158 -7.58 -6.23 -11.89
C PHE A 158 -8.83 -6.37 -11.02
N TYR A 159 -8.76 -7.38 -10.17
CA TYR A 159 -9.67 -7.61 -9.06
C TYR A 159 -8.84 -7.79 -7.79
N TYR A 160 -9.20 -7.09 -6.71
CA TYR A 160 -8.52 -7.21 -5.43
C TYR A 160 -9.52 -7.23 -4.28
N ARG A 161 -9.45 -8.25 -3.45
CA ARG A 161 -10.22 -8.36 -2.20
C ARG A 161 -9.26 -8.25 -1.02
N SER A 162 -9.45 -7.22 -0.21
CA SER A 162 -8.50 -6.87 0.84
C SER A 162 -9.18 -6.36 2.10
N LEU A 163 -8.41 -6.29 3.16
CA LEU A 163 -8.63 -5.31 4.22
C LEU A 163 -8.11 -3.98 3.73
N ASP A 164 -8.87 -2.90 3.93
CA ASP A 164 -8.44 -1.57 3.53
C ASP A 164 -7.13 -1.21 4.24
N VAL A 165 -6.12 -0.86 3.47
CA VAL A 165 -4.82 -0.47 4.03
C VAL A 165 -4.93 0.86 4.78
N ALA A 166 -5.81 1.76 4.34
CA ALA A 166 -6.12 2.99 5.02
C ALA A 166 -7.07 2.76 6.20
N GLN A 167 -6.89 3.53 7.27
CA GLN A 167 -7.78 3.47 8.42
C GLN A 167 -9.05 4.29 8.16
N THR A 168 -10.21 3.68 8.40
CA THR A 168 -11.48 4.39 8.52
C THR A 168 -11.72 4.80 9.97
N PHE A 169 -11.94 6.10 10.21
CA PHE A 169 -12.19 6.63 11.56
C PHE A 169 -13.68 6.61 11.88
N TYR A 170 -14.08 5.70 12.75
CA TYR A 170 -15.44 5.61 13.25
C TYR A 170 -15.65 6.54 14.44
N VAL A 171 -16.71 7.35 14.39
CA VAL A 171 -17.14 8.16 15.54
C VAL A 171 -17.81 7.24 16.54
N VAL A 172 -17.21 7.06 17.72
CA VAL A 172 -17.69 6.14 18.77
C VAL A 172 -18.19 6.88 20.01
N GLY A 173 -18.05 8.21 20.03
CA GLY A 173 -18.51 9.08 21.09
C GLY A 173 -18.29 10.57 20.78
N PRO A 174 -18.71 11.48 21.63
CA PRO A 174 -18.44 12.89 21.45
C PRO A 174 -16.93 13.17 21.38
N ASN A 175 -16.45 13.67 20.22
CA ASN A 175 -15.03 13.91 19.93
C ASN A 175 -14.14 12.65 20.12
N GLU A 176 -14.69 11.46 19.94
CA GLU A 176 -14.00 10.19 20.13
C GLU A 176 -14.04 9.36 18.85
N PHE A 177 -12.85 8.94 18.38
CA PHE A 177 -12.66 8.26 17.10
C PHE A 177 -11.96 6.92 17.31
N GLN A 178 -12.37 5.92 16.55
CA GLN A 178 -11.73 4.62 16.53
C GLN A 178 -11.30 4.23 15.12
N PRO A 179 -9.99 4.12 14.83
CA PRO A 179 -9.50 3.65 13.55
C PRO A 179 -9.77 2.15 13.37
N ARG A 180 -10.28 1.75 12.21
CA ARG A 180 -10.54 0.35 11.84
C ARG A 180 -10.15 0.11 10.38
N HIS A 181 -9.95 -1.16 10.03
CA HIS A 181 -9.68 -1.62 8.67
C HIS A 181 -10.85 -2.49 8.19
N ASP A 182 -11.60 -1.98 7.23
CA ASP A 182 -12.77 -2.66 6.70
C ASP A 182 -12.39 -3.63 5.57
N ARG A 183 -13.23 -4.64 5.36
CA ARG A 183 -13.13 -5.52 4.21
C ARG A 183 -13.68 -4.81 2.99
N ILE A 184 -12.86 -4.67 1.94
CA ILE A 184 -13.22 -4.03 0.68
C ILE A 184 -12.96 -4.96 -0.51
N THR A 185 -13.61 -4.65 -1.61
CA THR A 185 -13.35 -5.25 -2.91
C THR A 185 -13.13 -4.14 -3.92
N GLN A 186 -12.05 -4.24 -4.67
CA GLN A 186 -11.66 -3.27 -5.68
C GLN A 186 -11.57 -3.93 -7.04
N ILE A 187 -12.18 -3.31 -8.05
CA ILE A 187 -12.10 -3.68 -9.45
C ILE A 187 -11.64 -2.45 -10.20
N GLY A 188 -10.64 -2.60 -11.04
CA GLY A 188 -10.12 -1.46 -11.77
C GLY A 188 -9.34 -1.87 -12.99
N GLY A 189 -8.78 -0.87 -13.65
CA GLY A 189 -7.92 -1.05 -14.79
C GLY A 189 -7.05 0.17 -15.04
N THR A 190 -6.00 -0.06 -15.81
CA THR A 190 -5.06 0.98 -16.24
C THR A 190 -4.92 0.95 -17.75
N VAL A 191 -4.59 2.08 -18.31
CA VAL A 191 -4.23 2.23 -19.72
C VAL A 191 -3.05 3.18 -19.85
N ALA A 192 -2.07 2.81 -20.66
CA ALA A 192 -0.94 3.67 -21.00
C ALA A 192 -0.60 3.58 -22.48
N LYS A 193 -0.14 4.68 -23.06
CA LYS A 193 0.39 4.72 -24.44
C LYS A 193 1.45 5.78 -24.57
N ASP A 194 2.56 5.42 -25.18
CA ASP A 194 3.62 6.31 -25.60
C ASP A 194 3.32 6.85 -27.01
N PHE A 195 3.32 8.16 -27.16
CA PHE A 195 3.18 8.88 -28.43
C PHE A 195 4.51 9.57 -28.85
N GLY A 196 5.63 9.22 -28.21
CA GLY A 196 6.95 9.74 -28.47
C GLY A 196 7.26 11.03 -27.70
N GLU A 197 6.52 12.10 -27.94
CA GLU A 197 6.69 13.38 -27.23
C GLU A 197 5.99 13.40 -25.85
N PHE A 198 4.96 12.59 -25.67
CA PHE A 198 4.22 12.47 -24.41
C PHE A 198 3.70 11.05 -24.18
N VAL A 199 3.48 10.70 -22.93
CA VAL A 199 2.87 9.44 -22.52
C VAL A 199 1.49 9.74 -21.94
N LEU A 200 0.44 9.14 -22.51
CA LEU A 200 -0.90 9.20 -21.96
C LEU A 200 -1.08 8.02 -20.97
N LYS A 201 -1.55 8.31 -19.77
CA LYS A 201 -1.89 7.31 -18.75
C LYS A 201 -3.27 7.58 -18.17
N GLY A 202 -4.00 6.51 -17.89
CA GLY A 202 -5.32 6.58 -17.26
C GLY A 202 -5.54 5.42 -16.30
N GLU A 203 -6.24 5.67 -15.21
CA GLU A 203 -6.58 4.67 -14.19
C GLU A 203 -8.03 4.83 -13.77
N VAL A 204 -8.69 3.72 -13.51
CA VAL A 204 -10.04 3.68 -12.94
C VAL A 204 -10.11 2.59 -11.89
N VAL A 205 -10.69 2.91 -10.73
CA VAL A 205 -10.92 1.95 -9.62
C VAL A 205 -12.30 2.16 -9.06
N HIS A 206 -13.02 1.06 -8.91
CA HIS A 206 -14.28 1.01 -8.18
C HIS A 206 -14.08 0.22 -6.89
N THR A 207 -14.39 0.83 -5.75
CA THR A 207 -14.28 0.22 -4.42
C THR A 207 -15.69 0.02 -3.83
N ARG A 208 -15.88 -1.17 -3.25
CA ARG A 208 -17.11 -1.55 -2.56
C ARG A 208 -16.80 -2.15 -1.21
#